data_4f130040bb81347712d597c2218729c8
#
_entry.id   4f130040bb81347712d597c2218729c8
#
_cell.length_a   1.000
_cell.length_b   1.000
_cell.length_c   1.000
_cell.angle_alpha   90.00
_cell.angle_beta   90.00
_cell.angle_gamma   90.00
#
_symmetry.space_group_name_H-M   'P 1'
#
loop_
_entity.id
_entity.type
_entity.pdbx_description
1 polymer ?
#
loop_
_entity_poly.entity_id
_entity_poly.type
_entity_poly.pdbx_seq_one_letter_code
_entity_poly.pdbx_strand_id
1 'polypeptide(L)'
;MFVGVLRLVLFLPAPGSLKSKRHLLRSAIDRVRARFNVSIAEVAENDLWQKSVIGVTAVGNDHAFVEETLDKVASMVASVHGGQILVTARDLVVEPWSDGMGEGTRTLAEAEGALPWEPPGDGDR
;
A
#
# COMPACT_ATOMS: atom_id res chain seq x y z
N MET A 1 -17.25 -4.74 -1.50
CA MET A 1 -15.95 -4.06 -1.69
C MET A 1 -14.85 -5.06 -1.46
N PHE A 2 -13.80 -4.96 -2.24
CA PHE A 2 -12.63 -5.81 -2.05
C PHE A 2 -11.45 -4.95 -1.65
N VAL A 3 -10.65 -5.43 -0.72
CA VAL A 3 -9.45 -4.75 -0.26
C VAL A 3 -8.27 -5.62 -0.60
N GLY A 4 -7.29 -5.05 -1.27
CA GLY A 4 -6.08 -5.76 -1.61
C GLY A 4 -4.91 -5.20 -0.84
N VAL A 5 -4.01 -6.09 -0.42
CA VAL A 5 -2.79 -5.71 0.27
C VAL A 5 -1.64 -6.42 -0.42
N LEU A 6 -0.63 -5.65 -0.77
CA LEU A 6 0.58 -6.18 -1.37
C LEU A 6 1.76 -5.78 -0.50
N ARG A 7 2.61 -6.74 -0.19
CA ARG A 7 3.83 -6.47 0.57
C ARG A 7 4.99 -6.95 -0.28
N LEU A 8 5.94 -6.06 -0.51
CA LEU A 8 7.11 -6.37 -1.32
C LEU A 8 8.35 -6.22 -0.47
N VAL A 9 9.19 -7.24 -0.46
CA VAL A 9 10.50 -7.14 0.15
C VAL A 9 11.50 -6.86 -0.96
N LEU A 10 12.26 -5.79 -0.82
CA LEU A 10 13.14 -5.31 -1.85
C LEU A 10 14.58 -5.42 -1.41
N PHE A 11 15.45 -5.73 -2.37
CA PHE A 11 16.88 -5.68 -2.17
C PHE A 11 17.46 -4.69 -3.19
N LEU A 12 18.29 -3.78 -2.72
CA LEU A 12 18.94 -2.81 -3.57
C LEU A 12 20.42 -3.12 -3.57
N PRO A 13 20.96 -3.72 -4.63
CA PRO A 13 22.34 -4.23 -4.63
C PRO A 13 23.38 -3.15 -4.40
N ALA A 14 23.21 -1.98 -4.96
CA ALA A 14 24.26 -0.99 -4.90
C ALA A 14 23.73 0.44 -4.83
N PRO A 15 22.96 0.79 -3.80
CA PRO A 15 22.50 2.17 -3.71
C PRO A 15 23.61 3.12 -3.25
N GLY A 16 24.61 2.60 -2.55
CA GLY A 16 25.74 3.41 -2.11
C GLY A 16 25.53 4.11 -0.79
N SER A 17 24.30 4.40 -0.41
CA SER A 17 24.03 5.10 0.84
C SER A 17 22.54 5.08 1.12
N LEU A 18 22.18 5.44 2.33
CA LEU A 18 20.77 5.55 2.70
C LEU A 18 20.07 6.65 1.89
N LYS A 19 20.79 7.71 1.60
CA LYS A 19 20.23 8.79 0.80
C LYS A 19 19.91 8.32 -0.62
N SER A 20 20.80 7.56 -1.22
CA SER A 20 20.58 7.02 -2.55
C SER A 20 19.44 6.01 -2.56
N LYS A 21 19.35 5.19 -1.52
CA LYS A 21 18.23 4.27 -1.38
C LYS A 21 16.90 5.03 -1.35
N ARG A 22 16.83 6.08 -0.54
CA ARG A 22 15.60 6.86 -0.42
C ARG A 22 15.23 7.50 -1.73
N HIS A 23 16.22 7.93 -2.49
CA HIS A 23 15.97 8.52 -3.79
C HIS A 23 15.38 7.48 -4.76
N LEU A 24 15.96 6.29 -4.80
CA LEU A 24 15.45 5.23 -5.67
C LEU A 24 14.03 4.82 -5.29
N LEU A 25 13.78 4.66 -3.99
CA LEU A 25 12.46 4.26 -3.53
C LEU A 25 11.43 5.36 -3.81
N ARG A 26 11.78 6.61 -3.57
CA ARG A 26 10.85 7.69 -3.81
C ARG A 26 10.47 7.76 -5.29
N SER A 27 11.46 7.58 -6.16
CA SER A 27 11.19 7.58 -7.58
C SER A 27 10.24 6.45 -7.97
N ALA A 28 10.46 5.25 -7.43
CA ALA A 28 9.58 4.12 -7.72
C ALA A 28 8.18 4.35 -7.18
N ILE A 29 8.08 4.84 -5.96
CA ILE A 29 6.80 5.10 -5.33
C ILE A 29 6.03 6.18 -6.10
N ASP A 30 6.72 7.23 -6.52
CA ASP A 30 6.07 8.30 -7.27
C ASP A 30 5.55 7.81 -8.61
N ARG A 31 6.28 6.92 -9.26
CA ARG A 31 5.81 6.35 -10.52
C ARG A 31 4.57 5.50 -10.33
N VAL A 32 4.51 4.73 -9.25
CA VAL A 32 3.34 3.92 -8.94
C VAL A 32 2.15 4.85 -8.68
N ARG A 33 2.35 5.89 -7.89
CA ARG A 33 1.27 6.82 -7.57
C ARG A 33 0.75 7.53 -8.81
N ALA A 34 1.60 7.79 -9.77
CA ALA A 34 1.19 8.46 -10.99
C ALA A 34 0.35 7.59 -11.90
N ARG A 35 0.48 6.26 -11.76
CA ARG A 35 -0.21 5.33 -12.66
C ARG A 35 -1.39 4.62 -12.01
N PHE A 36 -1.36 4.43 -10.71
CA PHE A 36 -2.33 3.59 -10.04
C PHE A 36 -2.95 4.31 -8.85
N ASN A 37 -4.22 4.07 -8.65
CA ASN A 37 -4.93 4.62 -7.50
C ASN A 37 -4.73 3.67 -6.32
N VAL A 38 -3.60 3.77 -5.68
CA VAL A 38 -3.23 2.92 -4.54
C VAL A 38 -2.57 3.76 -3.47
N SER A 39 -2.56 3.24 -2.26
CA SER A 39 -1.75 3.80 -1.20
C SER A 39 -0.48 2.98 -1.11
N ILE A 40 0.67 3.64 -1.12
CA ILE A 40 1.95 2.95 -1.14
C ILE A 40 2.95 3.67 -0.25
N ALA A 41 3.71 2.90 0.52
CA ALA A 41 4.71 3.48 1.43
C ALA A 41 5.77 2.44 1.79
N GLU A 42 6.93 2.92 2.22
CA GLU A 42 7.91 2.03 2.83
C GLU A 42 7.45 1.79 4.27
N VAL A 43 7.30 0.53 4.64
CA VAL A 43 6.70 0.17 5.93
C VAL A 43 7.67 -0.50 6.89
N ALA A 44 8.85 -0.90 6.43
CA ALA A 44 9.85 -1.50 7.30
C ALA A 44 11.24 -1.37 6.68
N GLU A 45 12.26 -1.61 7.48
CA GLU A 45 13.67 -1.58 7.09
C GLU A 45 14.09 -0.21 6.59
N ASN A 46 13.52 0.82 7.19
CA ASN A 46 13.76 2.18 6.75
C ASN A 46 15.22 2.61 6.94
N ASP A 47 15.91 2.02 7.90
CA ASP A 47 17.28 2.41 8.21
C ASP A 47 18.34 1.56 7.52
N LEU A 48 17.95 0.55 6.78
CA LEU A 48 18.88 -0.28 6.05
C LEU A 48 19.00 0.23 4.62
N TRP A 49 20.21 0.37 4.13
CA TRP A 49 20.38 0.97 2.80
C TRP A 49 20.27 -0.03 1.64
N GLN A 50 20.32 -1.32 1.93
CA GLN A 50 20.17 -2.33 0.89
C GLN A 50 18.86 -3.09 0.96
N LYS A 51 17.99 -2.77 1.90
CA LYS A 51 16.76 -3.52 2.08
C LYS A 51 15.62 -2.59 2.37
N SER A 52 14.46 -2.94 1.87
CA SER A 52 13.24 -2.17 2.13
C SER A 52 12.03 -3.07 2.07
N VAL A 53 10.99 -2.70 2.77
CA VAL A 53 9.70 -3.36 2.66
C VAL A 53 8.67 -2.31 2.29
N ILE A 54 7.98 -2.56 1.19
CA ILE A 54 6.97 -1.65 0.67
C ILE A 54 5.60 -2.27 0.91
N GLY A 55 4.68 -1.48 1.42
CA GLY A 55 3.29 -1.88 1.54
C GLY A 55 2.43 -1.12 0.57
N VAL A 56 1.48 -1.79 -0.04
CA VAL A 56 0.57 -1.19 -1.03
C VAL A 56 -0.83 -1.69 -0.75
N THR A 57 -1.82 -0.80 -0.80
CA THR A 57 -3.21 -1.21 -0.66
C THR A 57 -4.04 -0.61 -1.76
N ALA A 58 -5.10 -1.33 -2.14
CA ALA A 58 -6.04 -0.89 -3.14
C ALA A 58 -7.43 -1.37 -2.77
N VAL A 59 -8.44 -0.65 -3.19
CA VAL A 59 -9.83 -1.06 -2.99
C VAL A 59 -10.54 -1.02 -4.33
N GLY A 60 -11.58 -1.83 -4.46
CA GLY A 60 -12.39 -1.83 -5.65
C GLY A 60 -13.62 -2.68 -5.45
N ASN A 61 -14.47 -2.72 -6.45
CA ASN A 61 -15.70 -3.51 -6.38
C ASN A 61 -15.57 -4.83 -7.14
N ASP A 62 -14.39 -5.16 -7.61
CA ASP A 62 -14.16 -6.39 -8.36
C ASP A 62 -12.83 -7.00 -7.90
N HIS A 63 -12.88 -8.25 -7.46
CA HIS A 63 -11.71 -8.95 -6.94
C HIS A 63 -10.58 -9.01 -7.97
N ALA A 64 -10.92 -9.42 -9.17
CA ALA A 64 -9.91 -9.61 -10.21
C ALA A 64 -9.22 -8.28 -10.57
N PHE A 65 -9.97 -7.20 -10.58
CA PHE A 65 -9.41 -5.90 -10.90
C PHE A 65 -8.42 -5.44 -9.82
N VAL A 66 -8.78 -5.64 -8.55
CA VAL A 66 -7.88 -5.26 -7.46
C VAL A 66 -6.62 -6.10 -7.51
N GLU A 67 -6.75 -7.41 -7.74
CA GLU A 67 -5.60 -8.29 -7.83
C GLU A 67 -4.70 -7.89 -8.99
N GLU A 68 -5.28 -7.65 -10.13
CA GLU A 68 -4.51 -7.25 -11.30
C GLU A 68 -3.79 -5.92 -11.09
N THR A 69 -4.44 -4.97 -10.45
CA THR A 69 -3.83 -3.69 -10.14
C THR A 69 -2.58 -3.89 -9.29
N LEU A 70 -2.69 -4.70 -8.24
CA LEU A 70 -1.54 -4.93 -7.36
C LEU A 70 -0.44 -5.72 -8.05
N ASP A 71 -0.78 -6.66 -8.94
CA ASP A 71 0.21 -7.36 -9.74
C ASP A 71 0.98 -6.37 -10.62
N LYS A 72 0.29 -5.43 -11.23
CA LYS A 72 0.93 -4.43 -12.07
C LYS A 72 1.83 -3.50 -11.27
N VAL A 73 1.41 -3.17 -10.05
CA VAL A 73 2.25 -2.37 -9.16
C VAL A 73 3.55 -3.12 -8.86
N ALA A 74 3.45 -4.40 -8.52
CA ALA A 74 4.65 -5.20 -8.23
C ALA A 74 5.59 -5.23 -9.43
N SER A 75 5.04 -5.41 -10.63
CA SER A 75 5.84 -5.44 -11.85
C SER A 75 6.51 -4.09 -12.11
N MET A 76 5.81 -3.00 -11.85
CA MET A 76 6.39 -1.68 -12.05
C MET A 76 7.54 -1.43 -11.08
N VAL A 77 7.37 -1.79 -9.81
CA VAL A 77 8.45 -1.62 -8.84
C VAL A 77 9.67 -2.43 -9.26
N ALA A 78 9.45 -3.64 -9.77
CA ALA A 78 10.55 -4.50 -10.16
C ALA A 78 11.30 -3.99 -11.40
N SER A 79 10.65 -3.19 -12.23
CA SER A 79 11.24 -2.83 -13.53
C SER A 79 11.71 -1.39 -13.64
N VAL A 80 11.28 -0.53 -12.73
CA VAL A 80 11.39 0.90 -12.93
C VAL A 80 12.84 1.40 -12.99
N HIS A 81 13.76 0.74 -12.34
CA HIS A 81 15.15 1.16 -12.32
C HIS A 81 16.09 0.12 -12.91
N GLY A 82 15.57 -0.74 -13.76
CA GLY A 82 16.43 -1.64 -14.52
C GLY A 82 17.34 -2.52 -13.69
N GLY A 83 16.86 -3.10 -12.62
CA GLY A 83 17.65 -3.99 -11.80
C GLY A 83 18.28 -3.38 -10.58
N GLN A 84 18.10 -2.07 -10.39
CA GLN A 84 18.60 -1.44 -9.18
C GLN A 84 17.71 -1.72 -7.98
N ILE A 85 16.52 -2.22 -8.20
CA ILE A 85 15.62 -2.68 -7.15
C ILE A 85 15.17 -4.07 -7.52
N LEU A 86 15.45 -5.03 -6.65
CA LEU A 86 15.06 -6.42 -6.88
C LEU A 86 13.97 -6.78 -5.88
N VAL A 87 12.90 -7.38 -6.37
CA VAL A 87 11.83 -7.87 -5.50
C VAL A 87 12.20 -9.29 -5.10
N THR A 88 12.51 -9.50 -3.84
CA THR A 88 12.96 -10.80 -3.36
C THR A 88 11.84 -11.61 -2.73
N ALA A 89 10.74 -10.99 -2.35
CA ALA A 89 9.57 -11.69 -1.85
C ALA A 89 8.36 -10.81 -2.04
N ARG A 90 7.20 -11.43 -2.23
CA ARG A 90 5.96 -10.68 -2.35
C ARG A 90 4.81 -11.47 -1.74
N ASP A 91 3.93 -10.78 -1.06
CA ASP A 91 2.71 -11.35 -0.53
C ASP A 91 1.56 -10.50 -1.04
N LEU A 92 0.57 -11.13 -1.60
CA LEU A 92 -0.59 -10.42 -2.14
C LEU A 92 -1.86 -11.12 -1.65
N VAL A 93 -2.74 -10.36 -1.03
CA VAL A 93 -4.00 -10.85 -0.54
C VAL A 93 -5.10 -9.91 -0.99
N VAL A 94 -6.18 -10.46 -1.52
CA VAL A 94 -7.36 -9.67 -1.86
C VAL A 94 -8.53 -10.31 -1.16
N GLU A 95 -9.22 -9.55 -0.33
CA GLU A 95 -10.32 -10.09 0.45
C GLU A 95 -11.58 -9.27 0.31
N PRO A 96 -12.72 -9.90 0.35
CA PRO A 96 -13.96 -9.16 0.39
C PRO A 96 -14.05 -8.47 1.73
N TRP A 97 -14.32 -7.21 1.70
CA TRP A 97 -14.64 -6.48 2.91
C TRP A 97 -16.15 -6.57 3.02
N SER A 98 -16.58 -7.47 3.84
CA SER A 98 -17.97 -7.59 4.03
C SER A 98 -18.28 -6.47 4.84
N ASP A 99 -19.06 -5.66 4.51
CA ASP A 99 -19.46 -4.66 5.25
C ASP A 99 -20.04 -5.10 6.38
N GLY A 100 -20.03 -6.24 6.66
CA GLY A 100 -20.50 -6.66 7.87
C GLY A 100 -21.64 -5.88 8.24
N MET A 101 -21.93 -4.97 7.48
CA MET A 101 -22.91 -4.14 7.83
C MET A 101 -24.16 -4.77 7.85
N GLY A 102 -24.28 -5.85 7.31
CA GLY A 102 -25.51 -6.51 7.36
C GLY A 102 -25.70 -7.30 8.56
N GLU A 103 -24.73 -7.64 9.29
CA GLU A 103 -24.90 -8.60 10.30
C GLU A 103 -24.90 -8.03 11.62
N GLY A 104 -25.83 -7.35 11.97
CA GLY A 104 -25.91 -6.79 13.30
C GLY A 104 -24.97 -5.65 13.44
N THR A 105 -24.34 -5.26 12.40
CA THR A 105 -23.50 -4.12 12.49
C THR A 105 -24.32 -2.88 12.23
N ARG A 106 -23.77 -1.78 12.59
CA ARG A 106 -24.49 -0.54 12.45
C ARG A 106 -24.54 -0.09 11.01
N THR A 107 -25.60 0.61 10.66
CA THR A 107 -25.67 1.23 9.37
C THR A 107 -24.68 2.38 9.33
N LEU A 108 -24.49 2.92 8.17
CA LEU A 108 -23.59 4.03 8.02
C LEU A 108 -24.06 5.22 8.82
N ALA A 109 -25.34 5.45 8.88
CA ALA A 109 -25.87 6.54 9.67
C ALA A 109 -25.60 6.34 11.14
N GLU A 110 -25.74 5.14 11.62
CA GLU A 110 -25.46 4.86 13.02
C GLU A 110 -23.98 4.99 13.31
N ALA A 111 -23.17 4.57 12.38
CA ALA A 111 -21.75 4.64 12.55
C ALA A 111 -21.26 6.09 12.57
N GLU A 112 -21.88 6.94 11.81
CA GLU A 112 -21.48 8.34 11.79
C GLU A 112 -21.62 9.00 13.13
N GLY A 113 -22.57 8.61 13.89
CA GLY A 113 -22.74 9.18 15.20
C GLY A 113 -21.73 8.69 16.20
N ALA A 114 -20.93 7.71 15.83
CA ALA A 114 -20.00 7.12 16.75
C ALA A 114 -18.58 7.01 16.19
N LEU A 115 -18.29 7.70 15.13
CA LEU A 115 -17.00 7.57 14.51
C LEU A 115 -15.91 8.13 15.38
N PRO A 116 -14.86 7.39 15.59
CA PRO A 116 -13.80 7.86 16.46
C PRO A 116 -13.02 9.02 15.84
N TRP A 117 -13.07 9.15 14.53
CA TRP A 117 -12.34 10.23 13.92
C TRP A 117 -13.09 11.54 13.96
N GLU A 118 -14.29 11.48 14.46
CA GLU A 118 -15.08 12.65 14.54
C GLU A 118 -14.35 13.66 15.33
N PRO A 119 -14.22 14.82 14.83
CA PRO A 119 -13.44 15.79 15.49
C PRO A 119 -14.02 16.02 16.80
N PRO A 120 -13.21 16.19 17.67
CA PRO A 120 -13.62 16.29 18.94
C PRO A 120 -14.40 17.43 19.00
N GLY A 121 -15.05 17.57 19.30
CA GLY A 121 -15.70 18.39 19.52
C GLY A 121 -15.62 19.31 19.54
N ASP A 122 -15.87 19.48 19.39
CA ASP A 122 -15.97 20.20 19.46
C ASP A 122 -15.57 20.67 20.42
N GLY A 123 -15.33 20.65 20.71
CA GLY A 123 -14.92 21.13 21.57
C GLY A 123 -14.24 20.44 22.41
N ASP A 124 -14.21 19.68 22.43
CA ASP A 124 -13.66 19.00 23.29
C ASP A 124 -12.55 18.70 22.94
N ARG A 125 -12.30 19.13 22.23
CA ARG A 125 -11.28 18.76 21.93
C ARG A 125 -10.53 19.50 22.08
#